data_49848e4f49749a1f7910acb95e36c21e
#
_entry.id   49848e4f49749a1f7910acb95e36c21e
#
_cell.length_a   1.000
_cell.length_b   1.000
_cell.length_c   1.000
_cell.angle_alpha   90.00
_cell.angle_beta   90.00
_cell.angle_gamma   90.00
#
_symmetry.space_group_name_H-M   'P 1'
#
loop_
_entity.id
_entity.type
_entity.pdbx_description
1 polymer ?
#
loop_
_entity_poly.entity_id
_entity_poly.type
_entity_poly.pdbx_seq_one_letter_code
_entity_poly.pdbx_strand_id
1 'polypeptide(L)'
;MTKHENSQNAKRRAFLQGAGAATLAAATPGWISAAGMFRGGIAGLSPEDTSAIRAEIEKRREESIKRLQAWIKQPSIAAENRGMNEGCQLMIELLRDAGFQKVQKMLTDGQPGVFAALDAGAPKTMGLYFMYDVKQADPAEWSSPPFEARLVDKPFGKVVMGRGAVNQKGPEATFLAALHAIRGAGKKLPVNLVLVAEGEEEIGSPHFPQVVRKPEVLDALRKCVGITMPSASQDLDGSVTTFFGAKGVIELEMISSGEKWGRGPRKDVHSSNKARLDSPAWHLVEALASLVTPDGNEPAIEGYTAKVKPLSAEQKKMIEVAARRLNEETAKKSMGVQHWVHDVSWEKALEILVSQPTVNIEGLVGGYTGPGGKTILPGRAVAKLDLRLVPDMTAKESLERFKAHLAKKGFGDIEVNMTGGYDPTSTPVDAKIVRAEETVYKRHGIDPVVMPRLAGSWPGYVFTGEPLKMPAGHFGLGHGSGAHAPDEYYVIESKNPAVQGIDGAAYSHVEYLYELAASA
;
A
#
# COMPACT_ATOMS: atom_id res chain seq x y z
N MET A 1 -22.55 -12.45 -33.72
CA MET A 1 -22.32 -12.83 -32.30
C MET A 1 -22.40 -14.35 -32.23
N THR A 2 -21.29 -15.01 -32.20
CA THR A 2 -21.15 -16.45 -32.37
C THR A 2 -20.88 -17.16 -31.07
N LYS A 3 -21.32 -18.41 -30.93
CA LYS A 3 -21.20 -19.31 -29.75
C LYS A 3 -19.78 -19.42 -29.15
N HIS A 4 -18.74 -18.85 -29.75
CA HIS A 4 -17.35 -18.88 -29.27
C HIS A 4 -17.05 -17.84 -28.20
N GLU A 5 -17.68 -16.67 -28.22
CA GLU A 5 -17.45 -15.63 -27.20
C GLU A 5 -18.06 -16.00 -25.85
N ASN A 6 -19.18 -16.72 -25.82
CA ASN A 6 -19.81 -17.19 -24.58
C ASN A 6 -19.01 -18.28 -23.87
N SER A 7 -18.17 -19.04 -24.58
CA SER A 7 -17.33 -20.10 -24.01
C SER A 7 -16.09 -19.54 -23.27
N GLN A 8 -15.53 -18.44 -23.74
CA GLN A 8 -14.37 -17.80 -23.07
C GLN A 8 -14.79 -17.04 -21.81
N ASN A 9 -15.95 -16.39 -21.81
CA ASN A 9 -16.49 -15.72 -20.63
C ASN A 9 -16.94 -16.71 -19.54
N ALA A 10 -17.43 -17.89 -19.90
CA ALA A 10 -17.76 -18.95 -18.95
C ALA A 10 -16.51 -19.55 -18.29
N LYS A 11 -15.40 -19.69 -19.02
CA LYS A 11 -14.12 -20.18 -18.48
C LYS A 11 -13.43 -19.16 -17.58
N ARG A 12 -13.55 -17.86 -17.86
CA ARG A 12 -13.06 -16.80 -16.96
C ARG A 12 -13.86 -16.74 -15.64
N ARG A 13 -15.18 -16.94 -15.68
CA ARG A 13 -16.00 -17.01 -14.46
C ARG A 13 -15.70 -18.22 -13.57
N ALA A 14 -15.36 -19.37 -14.17
CA ALA A 14 -14.99 -20.58 -13.41
C ALA A 14 -13.62 -20.48 -12.73
N PHE A 15 -12.70 -19.65 -13.25
CA PHE A 15 -11.36 -19.47 -12.67
C PHE A 15 -11.36 -18.64 -11.38
N LEU A 16 -12.37 -17.77 -11.19
CA LEU A 16 -12.50 -16.93 -9.98
C LEU A 16 -13.30 -17.58 -8.83
N GLN A 17 -13.85 -18.79 -9.04
CA GLN A 17 -14.67 -19.48 -8.03
C GLN A 17 -14.01 -20.71 -7.37
N GLY A 18 -12.76 -21.01 -7.71
CA GLY A 18 -12.07 -22.25 -7.33
C GLY A 18 -10.97 -22.12 -6.28
N ALA A 19 -11.18 -21.39 -5.19
CA ALA A 19 -10.23 -21.42 -4.08
C ALA A 19 -10.98 -21.59 -2.74
N GLY A 20 -10.96 -22.78 -2.18
CA GLY A 20 -11.30 -23.02 -0.78
C GLY A 20 -12.39 -24.04 -0.49
N ALA A 21 -12.09 -25.32 -0.61
CA ALA A 21 -12.81 -26.37 0.12
C ALA A 21 -11.80 -27.30 0.77
N ALA A 22 -11.44 -27.02 2.02
CA ALA A 22 -10.83 -27.99 2.93
C ALA A 22 -11.92 -28.40 3.93
N THR A 23 -12.08 -29.71 4.07
CA THR A 23 -13.09 -30.43 4.83
C THR A 23 -13.12 -30.03 6.32
N LEU A 24 -14.28 -29.56 6.78
CA LEU A 24 -14.60 -29.31 8.19
C LEU A 24 -15.18 -30.61 8.79
N ALA A 25 -14.51 -31.11 9.82
CA ALA A 25 -15.12 -32.07 10.76
C ALA A 25 -16.03 -31.30 11.73
N ALA A 26 -17.27 -31.75 11.87
CA ALA A 26 -18.28 -31.12 12.70
C ALA A 26 -17.95 -31.28 14.18
N ALA A 27 -17.86 -30.18 14.92
CA ALA A 27 -17.96 -30.13 16.38
C ALA A 27 -19.02 -29.09 16.78
N THR A 28 -19.88 -29.47 17.71
CA THR A 28 -21.03 -28.76 18.24
C THR A 28 -20.71 -27.37 18.82
N PRO A 29 -21.62 -26.39 18.77
CA PRO A 29 -21.37 -25.03 19.21
C PRO A 29 -21.46 -24.90 20.72
N GLY A 30 -20.33 -24.73 21.38
CA GLY A 30 -20.27 -24.19 22.74
C GLY A 30 -19.84 -22.72 22.66
N TRP A 31 -20.70 -21.81 23.05
CA TRP A 31 -20.39 -20.40 23.23
C TRP A 31 -19.39 -20.24 24.39
N ILE A 32 -18.09 -20.28 24.09
CA ILE A 32 -17.07 -19.83 25.04
C ILE A 32 -16.76 -18.39 24.66
N SER A 33 -17.17 -17.45 25.52
CA SER A 33 -16.83 -16.03 25.39
C SER A 33 -15.32 -15.89 25.24
N ALA A 34 -14.86 -15.10 24.26
CA ALA A 34 -13.46 -14.79 23.98
C ALA A 34 -12.75 -14.02 25.12
N ALA A 35 -13.30 -14.02 26.34
CA ALA A 35 -12.73 -13.37 27.52
C ALA A 35 -11.55 -14.12 28.18
N GLY A 36 -11.11 -15.26 27.62
CA GLY A 36 -10.18 -16.18 28.28
C GLY A 36 -8.70 -16.11 27.86
N MET A 37 -8.28 -15.31 26.86
CA MET A 37 -6.90 -15.35 26.34
C MET A 37 -6.04 -14.10 26.60
N PHE A 38 -6.49 -13.13 27.37
CA PHE A 38 -5.69 -11.94 27.67
C PHE A 38 -4.79 -12.15 28.90
N ARG A 39 -3.61 -12.69 28.72
CA ARG A 39 -2.56 -12.75 29.73
C ARG A 39 -1.72 -11.47 29.72
N GLY A 40 -2.11 -10.49 30.53
CA GLY A 40 -1.38 -9.24 30.78
C GLY A 40 -2.27 -8.01 30.59
N GLY A 41 -2.29 -7.11 31.58
CA GLY A 41 -2.98 -5.81 31.45
C GLY A 41 -2.32 -4.90 30.42
N ILE A 42 -3.06 -3.93 29.92
CA ILE A 42 -2.50 -2.85 29.08
C ILE A 42 -1.74 -1.90 30.01
N ALA A 43 -0.53 -1.56 29.65
CA ALA A 43 0.29 -0.62 30.42
C ALA A 43 -0.46 0.70 30.63
N GLY A 44 -0.58 1.15 31.86
CA GLY A 44 -1.24 2.42 32.21
C GLY A 44 -2.78 2.38 32.20
N LEU A 45 -3.42 1.21 32.03
CA LEU A 45 -4.87 1.03 32.18
C LEU A 45 -5.19 0.04 33.29
N SER A 46 -6.18 0.37 34.13
CA SER A 46 -6.77 -0.60 35.04
C SER A 46 -7.67 -1.59 34.29
N PRO A 47 -8.02 -2.75 34.88
CA PRO A 47 -8.99 -3.66 34.31
C PRO A 47 -10.37 -3.01 34.09
N GLU A 48 -10.80 -2.11 35.00
CA GLU A 48 -12.02 -1.33 34.89
C GLU A 48 -11.99 -0.37 33.71
N ASP A 49 -10.88 0.36 33.51
CA ASP A 49 -10.68 1.27 32.39
C ASP A 49 -10.69 0.52 31.05
N THR A 50 -10.02 -0.63 31.02
CA THR A 50 -10.01 -1.53 29.88
C THR A 50 -11.42 -1.97 29.50
N SER A 51 -12.22 -2.40 30.50
CA SER A 51 -13.61 -2.81 30.31
C SER A 51 -14.49 -1.66 29.84
N ALA A 52 -14.31 -0.46 30.39
CA ALA A 52 -15.08 0.73 29.99
C ALA A 52 -14.80 1.12 28.53
N ILE A 53 -13.55 1.09 28.10
CA ILE A 53 -13.19 1.40 26.69
C ILE A 53 -13.76 0.32 25.74
N ARG A 54 -13.70 -0.96 26.10
CA ARG A 54 -14.32 -2.04 25.30
C ARG A 54 -15.83 -1.86 25.17
N ALA A 55 -16.51 -1.56 26.27
CA ALA A 55 -17.95 -1.29 26.26
C ALA A 55 -18.31 -0.10 25.36
N GLU A 56 -17.50 0.96 25.32
CA GLU A 56 -17.72 2.08 24.41
C GLU A 56 -17.47 1.71 22.94
N ILE A 57 -16.50 0.84 22.62
CA ILE A 57 -16.33 0.32 21.25
C ILE A 57 -17.58 -0.46 20.81
N GLU A 58 -18.03 -1.41 21.63
CA GLU A 58 -19.22 -2.22 21.33
C GLU A 58 -20.48 -1.36 21.18
N LYS A 59 -20.69 -0.42 22.08
CA LYS A 59 -21.82 0.54 22.03
C LYS A 59 -21.81 1.38 20.77
N ARG A 60 -20.62 1.76 20.26
CA ARG A 60 -20.44 2.60 19.07
C ARG A 60 -20.24 1.83 17.78
N ARG A 61 -20.35 0.50 17.78
CA ARG A 61 -20.14 -0.35 16.60
C ARG A 61 -20.90 0.14 15.38
N GLU A 62 -22.23 0.34 15.52
CA GLU A 62 -23.09 0.78 14.43
C GLU A 62 -22.71 2.20 13.92
N GLU A 63 -22.31 3.09 14.84
CA GLU A 63 -21.81 4.42 14.49
C GLU A 63 -20.53 4.32 13.69
N SER A 64 -19.59 3.46 14.10
CA SER A 64 -18.31 3.24 13.42
C SER A 64 -18.51 2.64 12.01
N ILE A 65 -19.43 1.67 11.87
CA ILE A 65 -19.78 1.10 10.56
C ILE A 65 -20.37 2.17 9.63
N LYS A 66 -21.33 2.97 10.13
CA LYS A 66 -21.95 4.05 9.35
C LYS A 66 -20.96 5.11 8.95
N ARG A 67 -20.00 5.47 9.82
CA ARG A 67 -18.93 6.41 9.51
C ARG A 67 -18.04 5.88 8.37
N LEU A 68 -17.63 4.61 8.43
CA LEU A 68 -16.87 3.96 7.36
C LEU A 68 -17.67 3.91 6.04
N GLN A 69 -18.95 3.52 6.12
CA GLN A 69 -19.81 3.50 4.94
C GLN A 69 -19.97 4.90 4.31
N ALA A 70 -20.15 5.93 5.12
CA ALA A 70 -20.24 7.31 4.63
C ALA A 70 -18.93 7.75 3.95
N TRP A 71 -17.79 7.36 4.52
CA TRP A 71 -16.48 7.67 3.96
C TRP A 71 -16.23 6.95 2.62
N ILE A 72 -16.58 5.66 2.49
CA ILE A 72 -16.48 4.91 1.23
C ILE A 72 -17.41 5.53 0.17
N LYS A 73 -18.61 5.96 0.55
CA LYS A 73 -19.60 6.58 -0.37
C LYS A 73 -19.15 7.92 -0.94
N GLN A 74 -18.20 8.59 -0.32
CA GLN A 74 -17.55 9.78 -0.86
C GLN A 74 -16.40 9.34 -1.79
N PRO A 75 -16.58 9.38 -3.12
CA PRO A 75 -15.48 9.14 -4.04
C PRO A 75 -14.42 10.23 -3.91
N SER A 76 -13.17 9.85 -3.94
CA SER A 76 -12.01 10.76 -3.96
C SER A 76 -10.93 10.10 -4.82
N ILE A 77 -11.02 10.30 -6.14
CA ILE A 77 -10.17 9.61 -7.13
C ILE A 77 -9.22 10.64 -7.73
N ALA A 78 -7.98 10.68 -7.26
CA ALA A 78 -6.98 11.66 -7.68
C ALA A 78 -6.71 11.62 -9.19
N ALA A 79 -6.58 10.42 -9.75
CA ALA A 79 -6.34 10.23 -11.18
C ALA A 79 -7.45 10.77 -12.09
N GLU A 80 -8.67 10.95 -11.58
CA GLU A 80 -9.82 11.50 -12.28
C GLU A 80 -10.12 12.95 -11.86
N ASN A 81 -9.39 13.49 -10.89
CA ASN A 81 -9.71 14.74 -10.21
C ASN A 81 -11.17 14.80 -9.73
N ARG A 82 -11.68 13.68 -9.22
CA ARG A 82 -13.08 13.48 -8.87
C ARG A 82 -13.28 13.42 -7.35
N GLY A 83 -14.09 14.32 -6.81
CA GLY A 83 -14.47 14.32 -5.39
C GLY A 83 -13.34 14.66 -4.43
N MET A 84 -12.26 15.27 -4.90
CA MET A 84 -11.04 15.50 -4.12
C MET A 84 -11.23 16.57 -3.02
N ASN A 85 -11.91 17.65 -3.34
CA ASN A 85 -12.20 18.69 -2.35
C ASN A 85 -13.18 18.20 -1.27
N GLU A 86 -14.20 17.46 -1.68
CA GLU A 86 -15.20 16.84 -0.80
C GLU A 86 -14.54 15.78 0.09
N GLY A 87 -13.63 14.95 -0.47
CA GLY A 87 -12.85 13.98 0.28
C GLY A 87 -11.95 14.62 1.33
N CYS A 88 -11.23 15.70 0.96
CA CYS A 88 -10.43 16.47 1.90
C CYS A 88 -11.30 17.11 3.01
N GLN A 89 -12.46 17.66 2.66
CA GLN A 89 -13.36 18.27 3.63
C GLN A 89 -13.93 17.22 4.59
N LEU A 90 -14.32 16.04 4.09
CA LEU A 90 -14.79 14.94 4.93
C LEU A 90 -13.69 14.45 5.89
N MET A 91 -12.43 14.33 5.43
CA MET A 91 -11.29 14.01 6.31
C MET A 91 -11.17 15.03 7.44
N ILE A 92 -11.28 16.32 7.14
CA ILE A 92 -11.23 17.40 8.13
C ILE A 92 -12.36 17.25 9.18
N GLU A 93 -13.57 16.92 8.73
CA GLU A 93 -14.73 16.72 9.61
C GLU A 93 -14.55 15.49 10.51
N LEU A 94 -14.09 14.37 9.96
CA LEU A 94 -13.81 13.13 10.70
C LEU A 94 -12.74 13.35 11.78
N LEU A 95 -11.70 14.13 11.49
CA LEU A 95 -10.64 14.44 12.46
C LEU A 95 -11.14 15.35 13.58
N ARG A 96 -11.97 16.36 13.26
CA ARG A 96 -12.59 17.23 14.28
C ARG A 96 -13.53 16.44 15.19
N ASP A 97 -14.35 15.55 14.61
CA ASP A 97 -15.25 14.68 15.36
C ASP A 97 -14.46 13.73 16.29
N ALA A 98 -13.34 13.22 15.83
CA ALA A 98 -12.43 12.39 16.62
C ALA A 98 -11.69 13.16 17.75
N GLY A 99 -11.78 14.50 17.79
CA GLY A 99 -11.28 15.32 18.89
C GLY A 99 -9.98 16.06 18.60
N PHE A 100 -9.52 16.13 17.35
CA PHE A 100 -8.38 16.98 17.00
C PHE A 100 -8.76 18.46 17.13
N GLN A 101 -7.99 19.20 17.95
CA GLN A 101 -8.27 20.62 18.23
C GLN A 101 -7.80 21.53 17.09
N LYS A 102 -6.70 21.19 16.43
CA LYS A 102 -6.19 21.90 15.26
C LYS A 102 -6.37 21.01 14.03
N VAL A 103 -7.12 21.44 13.04
CA VAL A 103 -7.30 20.74 11.76
C VAL A 103 -7.31 21.75 10.64
N GLN A 104 -6.34 21.64 9.73
CA GLN A 104 -6.08 22.62 8.68
C GLN A 104 -5.95 21.94 7.31
N LYS A 105 -6.61 22.52 6.30
CA LYS A 105 -6.38 22.20 4.89
C LYS A 105 -5.05 22.80 4.46
N MET A 106 -4.18 21.98 3.88
CA MET A 106 -2.85 22.37 3.42
C MET A 106 -2.82 22.42 1.89
N LEU A 107 -2.73 23.61 1.33
CA LEU A 107 -2.65 23.77 -0.13
C LEU A 107 -1.29 23.28 -0.64
N THR A 108 -1.32 22.62 -1.79
CA THR A 108 -0.18 22.15 -2.59
C THR A 108 -0.35 22.58 -4.04
N ASP A 109 0.58 22.27 -4.90
CA ASP A 109 0.44 22.47 -6.36
C ASP A 109 -0.54 21.47 -7.01
N GLY A 110 -0.94 20.42 -6.27
CA GLY A 110 -1.93 19.41 -6.67
C GLY A 110 -3.13 19.38 -5.73
N GLN A 111 -3.50 18.15 -5.30
CA GLN A 111 -4.59 17.95 -4.36
C GLN A 111 -4.17 18.40 -2.96
N PRO A 112 -5.09 19.02 -2.19
CA PRO A 112 -4.75 19.52 -0.87
C PRO A 112 -4.44 18.38 0.10
N GLY A 113 -3.47 18.61 1.01
CA GLY A 113 -3.30 17.77 2.19
C GLY A 113 -4.08 18.25 3.39
N VAL A 114 -3.96 17.52 4.51
CA VAL A 114 -4.50 17.91 5.81
C VAL A 114 -3.40 17.80 6.86
N PHE A 115 -3.34 18.80 7.74
CA PHE A 115 -2.54 18.77 8.95
C PHE A 115 -3.45 18.84 10.15
N ALA A 116 -3.26 17.95 11.13
CA ALA A 116 -4.03 17.99 12.36
C ALA A 116 -3.17 17.72 13.60
N ALA A 117 -3.58 18.28 14.74
CA ALA A 117 -2.93 18.06 16.03
C ALA A 117 -3.98 17.88 17.13
N LEU A 118 -3.72 16.91 18.01
CA LEU A 118 -4.45 16.64 19.23
C LEU A 118 -3.49 16.67 20.41
N ASP A 119 -3.65 17.68 21.25
CA ASP A 119 -2.90 17.82 22.50
C ASP A 119 -3.72 17.19 23.65
N ALA A 120 -3.21 16.07 24.16
CA ALA A 120 -3.76 15.38 25.33
C ALA A 120 -3.05 15.76 26.64
N GLY A 121 -2.05 16.64 26.60
CA GLY A 121 -1.16 16.94 27.71
C GLY A 121 -0.24 15.76 28.06
N ALA A 122 0.02 14.87 27.11
CA ALA A 122 0.85 13.69 27.31
C ALA A 122 2.34 13.99 27.06
N PRO A 123 3.26 13.24 27.69
CA PRO A 123 4.71 13.47 27.50
C PRO A 123 5.23 13.05 26.14
N LYS A 124 4.54 12.14 25.43
CA LYS A 124 4.93 11.66 24.11
C LYS A 124 3.92 12.08 23.05
N THR A 125 4.45 12.26 21.84
CA THR A 125 3.65 12.57 20.65
C THR A 125 3.84 11.46 19.62
N MET A 126 2.75 10.92 19.08
CA MET A 126 2.74 9.97 17.97
C MET A 126 2.35 10.70 16.68
N GLY A 127 3.07 10.43 15.61
CA GLY A 127 2.70 10.87 14.27
C GLY A 127 1.79 9.87 13.57
N LEU A 128 0.90 10.38 12.74
CA LEU A 128 -0.03 9.59 11.92
C LEU A 128 0.07 10.03 10.46
N TYR A 129 0.05 9.06 9.59
CA TYR A 129 -0.12 9.27 8.17
C TYR A 129 -1.46 8.68 7.70
N PHE A 130 -2.26 9.49 7.01
CA PHE A 130 -3.53 9.11 6.42
C PHE A 130 -3.56 9.50 4.95
N MET A 131 -4.43 8.85 4.17
CA MET A 131 -4.74 9.21 2.79
C MET A 131 -6.25 9.20 2.57
N TYR A 132 -6.77 10.13 1.77
CA TYR A 132 -8.21 10.17 1.51
C TYR A 132 -8.58 9.81 0.07
N ASP A 133 -7.59 9.65 -0.82
CA ASP A 133 -7.84 9.20 -2.19
C ASP A 133 -7.92 7.68 -2.33
N VAL A 134 -8.46 7.25 -3.45
CA VAL A 134 -8.63 5.84 -3.81
C VAL A 134 -8.38 5.65 -5.30
N LYS A 135 -8.05 4.41 -5.72
CA LYS A 135 -7.94 4.02 -7.14
C LYS A 135 -9.26 4.13 -7.88
N GLN A 136 -9.18 4.25 -9.19
CA GLN A 136 -10.32 4.15 -10.09
C GLN A 136 -11.04 2.80 -9.90
N ALA A 137 -12.32 2.78 -10.22
CA ALA A 137 -13.14 1.59 -10.19
C ALA A 137 -14.11 1.58 -11.39
N ASP A 138 -14.05 0.55 -12.21
CA ASP A 138 -15.07 0.32 -13.23
C ASP A 138 -16.23 -0.47 -12.60
N PRO A 139 -17.43 0.14 -12.44
CA PRO A 139 -18.56 -0.55 -11.84
C PRO A 139 -18.96 -1.86 -12.55
N ALA A 140 -18.60 -2.03 -13.83
CA ALA A 140 -18.92 -3.24 -14.59
C ALA A 140 -18.14 -4.47 -14.12
N GLU A 141 -17.01 -4.27 -13.44
CA GLU A 141 -16.16 -5.35 -12.90
C GLU A 141 -16.55 -5.77 -11.48
N TRP A 142 -17.42 -5.00 -10.80
CA TRP A 142 -17.76 -5.21 -9.39
C TRP A 142 -19.05 -6.00 -9.21
N SER A 143 -19.08 -6.90 -8.23
CA SER A 143 -20.29 -7.62 -7.83
C SER A 143 -21.30 -6.74 -7.06
N SER A 144 -20.84 -5.61 -6.52
CA SER A 144 -21.62 -4.56 -5.85
C SER A 144 -21.04 -3.20 -6.24
N PRO A 145 -21.88 -2.15 -6.45
CA PRO A 145 -21.33 -0.85 -6.86
C PRO A 145 -20.25 -0.34 -5.92
N PRO A 146 -19.09 0.11 -6.45
CA PRO A 146 -17.87 0.34 -5.67
C PRO A 146 -17.98 1.45 -4.60
N PHE A 147 -18.95 2.36 -4.72
CA PHE A 147 -19.16 3.47 -3.80
C PHE A 147 -20.50 3.40 -3.04
N GLU A 148 -21.12 2.20 -2.95
CA GLU A 148 -22.32 2.01 -2.12
C GLU A 148 -22.02 1.53 -0.70
N ALA A 149 -20.81 1.00 -0.46
CA ALA A 149 -20.37 0.52 0.85
C ALA A 149 -21.34 -0.51 1.46
N ARG A 150 -21.76 -1.50 0.67
CA ARG A 150 -22.71 -2.51 1.12
C ARG A 150 -22.09 -3.43 2.15
N LEU A 151 -22.89 -3.81 3.16
CA LEU A 151 -22.54 -4.94 4.03
C LEU A 151 -22.91 -6.23 3.30
N VAL A 152 -21.94 -7.13 3.19
CA VAL A 152 -22.05 -8.39 2.45
C VAL A 152 -21.61 -9.54 3.33
N ASP A 153 -22.40 -10.61 3.37
CA ASP A 153 -22.02 -11.84 4.06
C ASP A 153 -21.11 -12.67 3.15
N LYS A 154 -19.94 -13.01 3.67
CA LYS A 154 -18.97 -13.91 3.03
C LYS A 154 -18.84 -15.19 3.86
N PRO A 155 -18.30 -16.30 3.29
CA PRO A 155 -18.11 -17.55 4.04
C PRO A 155 -17.35 -17.37 5.35
N PHE A 156 -16.39 -16.41 5.39
CA PHE A 156 -15.52 -16.13 6.53
C PHE A 156 -16.05 -15.02 7.48
N GLY A 157 -17.17 -14.36 7.18
CA GLY A 157 -17.74 -13.32 8.03
C GLY A 157 -18.50 -12.25 7.26
N LYS A 158 -18.86 -11.16 7.94
CA LYS A 158 -19.50 -9.98 7.35
C LYS A 158 -18.45 -8.94 6.99
N VAL A 159 -18.55 -8.38 5.79
CA VAL A 159 -17.63 -7.36 5.29
C VAL A 159 -18.38 -6.11 4.84
N VAL A 160 -17.73 -4.95 4.86
CA VAL A 160 -18.11 -3.81 4.04
C VAL A 160 -17.35 -3.91 2.72
N MET A 161 -18.08 -3.85 1.61
CA MET A 161 -17.52 -3.93 0.26
C MET A 161 -17.59 -2.56 -0.40
N GLY A 162 -16.47 -2.10 -0.94
CA GLY A 162 -16.39 -0.86 -1.68
C GLY A 162 -14.95 -0.41 -1.93
N ARG A 163 -14.74 0.44 -2.92
CA ARG A 163 -13.42 1.01 -3.20
C ARG A 163 -12.95 1.87 -2.04
N GLY A 164 -11.75 1.60 -1.56
CA GLY A 164 -11.20 2.23 -0.36
C GLY A 164 -11.53 1.49 0.94
N ALA A 165 -12.24 0.35 0.89
CA ALA A 165 -12.65 -0.36 2.10
C ALA A 165 -11.46 -0.85 2.93
N VAL A 166 -10.41 -1.38 2.31
CA VAL A 166 -9.16 -1.76 2.98
C VAL A 166 -8.03 -0.78 2.69
N ASN A 167 -8.01 -0.15 1.53
CA ASN A 167 -6.98 0.79 1.12
C ASN A 167 -7.59 2.17 0.87
N GLN A 168 -7.72 3.05 1.90
CA GLN A 168 -7.17 2.95 3.25
C GLN A 168 -8.24 3.30 4.32
N LYS A 169 -9.50 3.58 3.89
CA LYS A 169 -10.55 4.18 4.74
C LYS A 169 -10.95 3.29 5.93
N GLY A 170 -10.95 1.95 5.75
CA GLY A 170 -11.29 1.00 6.82
C GLY A 170 -10.32 1.05 8.00
N PRO A 171 -9.02 0.80 7.79
CA PRO A 171 -8.01 0.92 8.83
C PRO A 171 -8.00 2.29 9.52
N GLU A 172 -8.10 3.39 8.76
CA GLU A 172 -8.15 4.73 9.32
C GLU A 172 -9.42 4.97 10.15
N ALA A 173 -10.57 4.47 9.69
CA ALA A 173 -11.82 4.55 10.45
C ALA A 173 -11.76 3.79 11.77
N THR A 174 -11.07 2.63 11.83
CA THR A 174 -10.89 1.88 13.08
C THR A 174 -9.95 2.61 14.05
N PHE A 175 -8.94 3.31 13.56
CA PHE A 175 -8.12 4.18 14.38
C PHE A 175 -8.96 5.32 14.99
N LEU A 176 -9.78 5.99 14.19
CA LEU A 176 -10.69 7.03 14.69
C LEU A 176 -11.71 6.48 15.69
N ALA A 177 -12.22 5.26 15.48
CA ALA A 177 -13.12 4.57 16.43
C ALA A 177 -12.45 4.34 17.80
N ALA A 178 -11.15 4.02 17.82
CA ALA A 178 -10.39 3.92 19.07
C ALA A 178 -10.35 5.26 19.84
N LEU A 179 -10.14 6.39 19.13
CA LEU A 179 -10.17 7.73 19.76
C LEU A 179 -11.55 8.06 20.35
N HIS A 180 -12.61 7.76 19.60
CA HIS A 180 -13.99 7.94 20.08
C HIS A 180 -14.29 7.12 21.33
N ALA A 181 -13.80 5.86 21.38
CA ALA A 181 -14.03 4.97 22.52
C ALA A 181 -13.26 5.43 23.76
N ILE A 182 -11.99 5.81 23.64
CA ILE A 182 -11.19 6.33 24.76
C ILE A 182 -11.90 7.56 25.36
N ARG A 183 -12.30 8.51 24.49
CA ARG A 183 -13.00 9.71 24.93
C ARG A 183 -14.39 9.41 25.52
N GLY A 184 -15.15 8.49 24.89
CA GLY A 184 -16.48 8.06 25.36
C GLY A 184 -16.44 7.40 26.74
N ALA A 185 -15.38 6.65 27.04
CA ALA A 185 -15.10 6.08 28.36
C ALA A 185 -14.62 7.12 29.39
N GLY A 186 -14.55 8.41 29.04
CA GLY A 186 -14.05 9.46 29.91
C GLY A 186 -12.55 9.38 30.19
N LYS A 187 -11.78 8.68 29.35
CA LYS A 187 -10.33 8.52 29.52
C LYS A 187 -9.55 9.54 28.73
N LYS A 188 -8.39 9.92 29.26
CA LYS A 188 -7.43 10.75 28.53
C LYS A 188 -6.67 9.91 27.52
N LEU A 189 -6.40 10.47 26.38
CA LEU A 189 -5.49 9.86 25.41
C LEU A 189 -4.07 9.78 25.99
N PRO A 190 -3.38 8.64 25.89
CA PRO A 190 -2.08 8.45 26.55
C PRO A 190 -0.92 9.13 25.84
N VAL A 191 -1.14 9.57 24.59
CA VAL A 191 -0.16 10.29 23.75
C VAL A 191 -0.80 11.48 23.08
N ASN A 192 -0.03 12.51 22.75
CA ASN A 192 -0.46 13.53 21.81
C ASN A 192 -0.41 12.96 20.38
N LEU A 193 -1.21 13.51 19.46
CA LEU A 193 -1.23 13.09 18.06
C LEU A 193 -0.89 14.26 17.13
N VAL A 194 -0.07 13.99 16.13
CA VAL A 194 0.17 14.84 14.97
C VAL A 194 -0.18 14.03 13.73
N LEU A 195 -1.11 14.50 12.93
CA LEU A 195 -1.56 13.81 11.72
C LEU A 195 -1.24 14.65 10.49
N VAL A 196 -0.70 13.99 9.47
CA VAL A 196 -0.62 14.51 8.11
C VAL A 196 -1.34 13.56 7.16
N ALA A 197 -2.14 14.14 6.26
CA ALA A 197 -2.85 13.37 5.24
C ALA A 197 -2.68 13.98 3.86
N GLU A 198 -2.83 13.13 2.85
CA GLU A 198 -2.81 13.53 1.44
C GLU A 198 -4.00 12.98 0.65
N GLY A 199 -4.13 13.41 -0.58
CA GLY A 199 -5.13 12.94 -1.53
C GLY A 199 -4.53 12.56 -2.88
N GLU A 200 -3.27 12.15 -2.93
CA GLU A 200 -2.55 11.79 -4.16
C GLU A 200 -1.68 10.53 -3.97
N GLU A 201 -1.92 9.74 -2.91
CA GLU A 201 -1.14 8.53 -2.67
C GLU A 201 -1.26 7.57 -3.84
N GLU A 202 -2.45 7.42 -4.37
CA GLU A 202 -2.80 6.50 -5.43
C GLU A 202 -2.27 6.90 -6.82
N ILE A 203 -1.67 8.10 -6.92
CA ILE A 203 -0.98 8.59 -8.12
C ILE A 203 0.49 8.94 -7.86
N GLY A 204 1.08 8.41 -6.77
CA GLY A 204 2.50 8.53 -6.47
C GLY A 204 2.88 9.71 -5.59
N SER A 205 1.96 10.31 -4.83
CA SER A 205 2.19 11.39 -3.85
C SER A 205 3.05 12.57 -4.35
N PRO A 206 2.84 13.09 -5.57
CA PRO A 206 3.75 14.06 -6.16
C PRO A 206 3.89 15.34 -5.33
N HIS A 207 2.85 15.73 -4.59
CA HIS A 207 2.83 16.97 -3.82
C HIS A 207 2.82 16.77 -2.30
N PHE A 208 2.77 15.55 -1.79
CA PHE A 208 2.79 15.29 -0.35
C PHE A 208 4.03 15.86 0.36
N PRO A 209 5.25 15.82 -0.23
CA PRO A 209 6.39 16.50 0.36
C PRO A 209 6.17 17.99 0.64
N GLN A 210 5.30 18.66 -0.12
CA GLN A 210 4.98 20.08 0.12
C GLN A 210 4.18 20.27 1.41
N VAL A 211 3.35 19.29 1.80
CA VAL A 211 2.63 19.30 3.08
C VAL A 211 3.61 19.11 4.24
N VAL A 212 4.41 18.04 4.19
CA VAL A 212 5.32 17.65 5.27
C VAL A 212 6.41 18.68 5.53
N ARG A 213 6.90 19.35 4.47
CA ARG A 213 7.99 20.34 4.56
C ARG A 213 7.54 21.75 4.96
N LYS A 214 6.25 22.01 5.17
CA LYS A 214 5.80 23.30 5.74
C LYS A 214 6.37 23.45 7.15
N PRO A 215 6.91 24.62 7.53
CA PRO A 215 7.62 24.79 8.79
C PRO A 215 6.81 24.34 10.00
N GLU A 216 5.55 24.72 10.09
CA GLU A 216 4.68 24.35 11.22
C GLU A 216 4.41 22.83 11.30
N VAL A 217 4.30 22.16 10.16
CA VAL A 217 4.10 20.70 10.08
C VAL A 217 5.38 19.97 10.46
N LEU A 218 6.51 20.41 9.92
CA LEU A 218 7.82 19.85 10.18
C LEU A 218 8.19 19.96 11.67
N ASP A 219 7.93 21.11 12.29
CA ASP A 219 8.19 21.33 13.72
C ASP A 219 7.28 20.49 14.62
N ALA A 220 6.05 20.23 14.21
CA ALA A 220 5.15 19.33 14.91
C ALA A 220 5.61 17.87 14.79
N LEU A 221 5.97 17.43 13.58
CA LEU A 221 6.44 16.08 13.32
C LEU A 221 7.75 15.76 14.06
N ARG A 222 8.69 16.69 14.16
CA ARG A 222 9.95 16.50 14.92
C ARG A 222 9.76 16.15 16.39
N LYS A 223 8.59 16.40 16.97
CA LYS A 223 8.23 16.04 18.35
C LYS A 223 7.74 14.60 18.48
N CYS A 224 7.42 13.95 17.36
CA CYS A 224 6.88 12.60 17.34
C CYS A 224 7.97 11.55 17.61
N VAL A 225 7.60 10.48 18.29
CA VAL A 225 8.48 9.32 18.52
C VAL A 225 8.56 8.38 17.31
N GLY A 226 7.68 8.56 16.35
CA GLY A 226 7.56 7.84 15.09
C GLY A 226 6.23 8.14 14.41
N ILE A 227 6.08 7.66 13.19
CA ILE A 227 4.87 7.79 12.36
C ILE A 227 4.24 6.41 12.18
N THR A 228 2.93 6.32 12.33
CA THR A 228 2.18 5.08 12.07
C THR A 228 1.07 5.35 11.06
N MET A 229 0.98 4.49 10.05
CA MET A 229 -0.16 4.38 9.16
C MET A 229 -1.06 3.26 9.70
N PRO A 230 -2.33 3.50 10.03
CA PRO A 230 -3.26 2.43 10.39
C PRO A 230 -3.34 1.39 9.28
N SER A 231 -3.41 0.11 9.63
CA SER A 231 -3.44 -0.98 8.67
C SER A 231 -4.40 -2.10 9.10
N ALA A 232 -4.63 -3.06 8.21
CA ALA A 232 -5.35 -4.30 8.45
C ALA A 232 -4.38 -5.46 8.18
N SER A 233 -3.55 -5.78 9.17
CA SER A 233 -2.35 -6.60 8.99
C SER A 233 -2.59 -8.11 9.04
N GLN A 234 -3.81 -8.56 9.39
CA GLN A 234 -4.10 -9.99 9.53
C GLN A 234 -4.53 -10.62 8.21
N ASP A 235 -4.03 -11.83 7.95
CA ASP A 235 -4.63 -12.72 6.96
C ASP A 235 -5.88 -13.42 7.50
N LEU A 236 -6.64 -14.12 6.64
CA LEU A 236 -7.88 -14.83 7.04
C LEU A 236 -7.67 -15.97 8.05
N ASP A 237 -6.45 -16.44 8.22
CA ASP A 237 -6.07 -17.42 9.25
C ASP A 237 -5.66 -16.77 10.58
N GLY A 238 -5.57 -15.44 10.62
CA GLY A 238 -5.14 -14.64 11.77
C GLY A 238 -3.63 -14.38 11.82
N SER A 239 -2.86 -14.93 10.89
CA SER A 239 -1.41 -14.66 10.80
C SER A 239 -1.15 -13.19 10.42
N VAL A 240 0.03 -12.70 10.79
CA VAL A 240 0.50 -11.35 10.49
C VAL A 240 1.90 -11.42 9.89
N THR A 241 2.11 -10.64 8.83
CA THR A 241 3.45 -10.33 8.33
C THR A 241 3.74 -8.86 8.56
N THR A 242 4.88 -8.54 9.20
CA THR A 242 5.32 -7.17 9.47
C THR A 242 6.64 -6.85 8.78
N PHE A 243 6.89 -5.55 8.56
CA PHE A 243 8.01 -5.04 7.75
C PHE A 243 8.68 -3.86 8.44
N PHE A 244 10.03 -3.81 8.35
CA PHE A 244 10.83 -2.70 8.88
C PHE A 244 11.22 -1.66 7.82
N GLY A 245 10.50 -1.63 6.73
CA GLY A 245 10.68 -0.69 5.64
C GLY A 245 9.92 -1.12 4.40
N ALA A 246 10.14 -0.40 3.30
CA ALA A 246 9.56 -0.69 2.00
C ALA A 246 10.58 -0.39 0.89
N LYS A 247 10.42 -1.04 -0.25
CA LYS A 247 11.12 -0.63 -1.46
C LYS A 247 10.67 0.76 -1.90
N GLY A 248 11.56 1.49 -2.57
CA GLY A 248 11.20 2.66 -3.34
C GLY A 248 10.70 2.28 -4.73
N VAL A 249 10.19 3.25 -5.45
CA VAL A 249 9.74 3.11 -6.84
C VAL A 249 10.00 4.40 -7.61
N ILE A 250 10.27 4.31 -8.89
CA ILE A 250 10.05 5.38 -9.86
C ILE A 250 9.19 4.85 -11.00
N GLU A 251 8.18 5.60 -11.36
CA GLU A 251 7.31 5.33 -12.49
C GLU A 251 7.68 6.25 -13.65
N LEU A 252 7.91 5.67 -14.81
CA LEU A 252 8.42 6.37 -15.98
C LEU A 252 7.55 6.13 -17.21
N GLU A 253 7.39 7.17 -18.01
CA GLU A 253 6.94 7.05 -19.39
C GLU A 253 8.10 7.35 -20.34
N MET A 254 8.39 6.42 -21.26
CA MET A 254 9.35 6.58 -22.35
C MET A 254 8.61 6.78 -23.67
N ILE A 255 8.99 7.80 -24.42
CA ILE A 255 8.38 8.12 -25.72
C ILE A 255 9.46 8.18 -26.79
N SER A 256 9.41 7.26 -27.73
CA SER A 256 10.19 7.32 -28.98
C SER A 256 9.32 7.86 -30.11
N SER A 257 9.79 8.88 -30.82
CA SER A 257 9.08 9.45 -31.97
C SER A 257 10.04 9.82 -33.09
N GLY A 258 9.61 9.63 -34.34
CA GLY A 258 10.38 10.01 -35.51
C GLY A 258 10.63 11.51 -35.59
N GLU A 259 9.80 12.34 -34.96
CA GLU A 259 9.97 13.77 -34.89
C GLU A 259 11.16 14.18 -34.01
N LYS A 260 11.22 13.66 -32.75
CA LYS A 260 12.32 13.97 -31.83
C LYS A 260 13.63 13.30 -32.22
N TRP A 261 13.54 12.05 -32.65
CA TRP A 261 14.71 11.30 -33.10
C TRP A 261 15.33 11.88 -34.37
N GLY A 262 14.52 12.58 -35.20
CA GLY A 262 14.97 13.05 -36.51
C GLY A 262 15.15 11.93 -37.53
N ARG A 263 14.76 10.70 -37.22
CA ARG A 263 14.81 9.50 -38.05
C ARG A 263 13.45 8.76 -37.97
N GLY A 264 13.09 8.07 -39.05
CA GLY A 264 11.80 7.44 -39.15
C GLY A 264 10.63 8.40 -39.44
N PRO A 265 9.42 7.91 -39.52
CA PRO A 265 8.24 8.72 -39.87
C PRO A 265 7.80 9.57 -38.69
N ARG A 266 7.35 10.82 -38.93
CA ARG A 266 6.71 11.68 -37.91
C ARG A 266 5.25 11.32 -37.63
N LYS A 267 4.62 10.55 -38.54
CA LYS A 267 3.26 10.00 -38.44
C LYS A 267 3.25 8.61 -39.03
N ASP A 268 2.22 7.84 -38.71
CA ASP A 268 2.07 6.48 -39.24
C ASP A 268 2.10 6.49 -40.77
N VAL A 269 2.90 5.60 -41.34
CA VAL A 269 2.97 5.36 -42.77
C VAL A 269 2.82 3.89 -43.09
N HIS A 270 2.63 3.54 -44.35
CA HIS A 270 2.53 2.14 -44.76
C HIS A 270 3.81 1.36 -44.44
N SER A 271 3.70 0.18 -43.84
CA SER A 271 4.84 -0.63 -43.35
C SER A 271 5.80 -1.11 -44.42
N SER A 272 5.39 -1.15 -45.70
CA SER A 272 6.29 -1.42 -46.84
C SER A 272 7.47 -0.47 -46.88
N ASN A 273 7.35 0.72 -46.30
CA ASN A 273 8.44 1.68 -46.20
C ASN A 273 9.54 1.31 -45.17
N LYS A 274 9.33 0.25 -44.32
CA LYS A 274 10.30 -0.16 -43.30
C LYS A 274 11.68 -0.45 -43.89
N ALA A 275 11.75 -0.97 -45.13
CA ALA A 275 13.02 -1.25 -45.81
C ALA A 275 13.92 0.00 -46.00
N ARG A 276 13.32 1.19 -46.02
CA ARG A 276 14.02 2.47 -46.26
C ARG A 276 13.86 3.50 -45.14
N LEU A 277 13.10 3.19 -44.09
CA LEU A 277 12.83 4.07 -42.95
C LEU A 277 13.20 3.40 -41.64
N ASP A 278 13.78 4.15 -40.74
CA ASP A 278 13.96 3.77 -39.37
C ASP A 278 12.60 3.69 -38.67
N SER A 279 12.52 2.91 -37.59
CA SER A 279 11.27 2.67 -36.85
C SER A 279 11.36 3.15 -35.41
N PRO A 280 10.58 4.16 -35.02
CA PRO A 280 10.50 4.59 -33.63
C PRO A 280 10.12 3.46 -32.67
N ALA A 281 9.30 2.50 -33.10
CA ALA A 281 8.95 1.35 -32.28
C ALA A 281 10.14 0.42 -32.03
N TRP A 282 10.95 0.10 -33.04
CA TRP A 282 12.17 -0.66 -32.85
C TRP A 282 13.21 0.10 -32.03
N HIS A 283 13.34 1.41 -32.23
CA HIS A 283 14.23 2.26 -31.42
C HIS A 283 13.87 2.19 -29.92
N LEU A 284 12.57 2.21 -29.59
CA LEU A 284 12.10 2.02 -28.21
C LEU A 284 12.40 0.61 -27.68
N VAL A 285 12.18 -0.44 -28.49
CA VAL A 285 12.45 -1.83 -28.08
C VAL A 285 13.95 -2.04 -27.79
N GLU A 286 14.84 -1.50 -28.63
CA GLU A 286 16.28 -1.57 -28.42
C GLU A 286 16.72 -0.80 -27.16
N ALA A 287 16.12 0.37 -26.92
CA ALA A 287 16.34 1.14 -25.70
C ALA A 287 15.91 0.33 -24.47
N LEU A 288 14.72 -0.25 -24.47
CA LEU A 288 14.21 -1.10 -23.38
C LEU A 288 15.12 -2.31 -23.14
N ALA A 289 15.55 -3.00 -24.21
CA ALA A 289 16.45 -4.14 -24.10
C ALA A 289 17.82 -3.76 -23.50
N SER A 290 18.25 -2.51 -23.65
CA SER A 290 19.52 -2.04 -23.04
C SER A 290 19.44 -1.83 -21.53
N LEU A 291 18.23 -1.75 -20.94
CA LEU A 291 18.01 -1.47 -19.52
C LEU A 291 18.20 -2.70 -18.63
N VAL A 292 18.13 -3.89 -19.20
CA VAL A 292 18.16 -5.17 -18.48
C VAL A 292 19.15 -6.13 -19.12
N THR A 293 19.48 -7.20 -18.38
CA THR A 293 20.24 -8.34 -18.91
C THR A 293 19.48 -9.04 -20.05
N PRO A 294 20.14 -9.85 -20.91
CA PRO A 294 19.51 -10.49 -22.07
C PRO A 294 18.28 -11.37 -21.73
N ASP A 295 18.20 -11.87 -20.51
CA ASP A 295 17.05 -12.63 -19.99
C ASP A 295 15.94 -11.75 -19.40
N GLY A 296 16.16 -10.42 -19.32
CA GLY A 296 15.18 -9.46 -18.83
C GLY A 296 15.05 -9.35 -17.31
N ASN A 297 15.85 -10.07 -16.54
CA ASN A 297 15.61 -10.22 -15.09
C ASN A 297 16.39 -9.25 -14.21
N GLU A 298 17.56 -8.76 -14.65
CA GLU A 298 18.39 -7.89 -13.84
C GLU A 298 18.61 -6.53 -14.51
N PRO A 299 18.65 -5.41 -13.73
CA PRO A 299 18.99 -4.11 -14.26
C PRO A 299 20.41 -4.08 -14.83
N ALA A 300 20.56 -3.63 -16.09
CA ALA A 300 21.84 -3.40 -16.77
C ALA A 300 22.19 -1.91 -16.91
N ILE A 301 21.48 -1.03 -16.24
CA ILE A 301 21.72 0.41 -16.23
C ILE A 301 23.05 0.69 -15.51
N GLU A 302 23.96 1.40 -16.17
CA GLU A 302 25.31 1.64 -15.64
C GLU A 302 25.29 2.35 -14.29
N GLY A 303 25.93 1.75 -13.29
CA GLY A 303 26.02 2.27 -11.92
C GLY A 303 24.72 2.24 -11.11
N TYR A 304 23.63 1.75 -11.67
CA TYR A 304 22.32 1.72 -11.00
C TYR A 304 22.35 0.94 -9.68
N THR A 305 23.03 -0.21 -9.66
CA THR A 305 23.16 -1.08 -8.51
C THR A 305 24.41 -0.84 -7.65
N ALA A 306 25.22 0.17 -7.99
CA ALA A 306 26.54 0.38 -7.35
C ALA A 306 26.49 0.64 -5.84
N LYS A 307 25.38 1.17 -5.34
CA LYS A 307 25.19 1.45 -3.91
C LYS A 307 24.41 0.36 -3.17
N VAL A 308 23.90 -0.64 -3.89
CA VAL A 308 23.13 -1.73 -3.28
C VAL A 308 24.01 -2.55 -2.36
N LYS A 309 23.62 -2.62 -1.08
CA LYS A 309 24.33 -3.40 -0.07
C LYS A 309 23.70 -4.77 0.09
N PRO A 310 24.51 -5.81 0.37
CA PRO A 310 24.00 -7.11 0.77
C PRO A 310 23.14 -6.98 2.04
N LEU A 311 22.20 -7.90 2.19
CA LEU A 311 21.43 -8.01 3.43
C LEU A 311 22.35 -8.30 4.62
N SER A 312 22.05 -7.69 5.77
CA SER A 312 22.75 -8.01 7.02
C SER A 312 22.47 -9.46 7.47
N ALA A 313 23.28 -9.98 8.39
CA ALA A 313 23.05 -11.31 8.96
C ALA A 313 21.67 -11.43 9.62
N GLU A 314 21.23 -10.37 10.29
CA GLU A 314 19.91 -10.27 10.93
C GLU A 314 18.79 -10.33 9.87
N GLN A 315 18.91 -9.54 8.81
CA GLN A 315 17.92 -9.55 7.70
C GLN A 315 17.86 -10.92 6.99
N LYS A 316 19.00 -11.58 6.79
CA LYS A 316 19.04 -12.95 6.26
C LYS A 316 18.35 -13.93 7.19
N LYS A 317 18.55 -13.79 8.50
CA LYS A 317 17.85 -14.62 9.49
C LYS A 317 16.33 -14.41 9.48
N MET A 318 15.84 -13.17 9.29
CA MET A 318 14.42 -12.89 9.10
C MET A 318 13.87 -13.68 7.89
N ILE A 319 14.58 -13.66 6.77
CA ILE A 319 14.17 -14.36 5.54
C ILE A 319 14.17 -15.89 5.73
N GLU A 320 15.20 -16.45 6.36
CA GLU A 320 15.26 -17.87 6.70
C GLU A 320 14.05 -18.30 7.55
N VAL A 321 13.67 -17.50 8.55
CA VAL A 321 12.48 -17.76 9.38
C VAL A 321 11.21 -17.63 8.54
N ALA A 322 11.09 -16.57 7.73
CA ALA A 322 9.95 -16.35 6.87
C ALA A 322 9.76 -17.48 5.86
N ALA A 323 10.84 -17.96 5.24
CA ALA A 323 10.78 -19.07 4.28
C ALA A 323 10.26 -20.39 4.89
N ARG A 324 10.50 -20.60 6.20
CA ARG A 324 9.96 -21.78 6.91
C ARG A 324 8.49 -21.62 7.31
N ARG A 325 8.00 -20.39 7.48
CA ARG A 325 6.65 -20.09 7.99
C ARG A 325 5.66 -19.77 6.89
N LEU A 326 6.11 -19.13 5.82
CA LEU A 326 5.29 -18.85 4.64
C LEU A 326 5.21 -20.07 3.74
N ASN A 327 4.03 -20.30 3.17
CA ASN A 327 3.79 -21.45 2.30
C ASN A 327 4.09 -21.11 0.84
N GLU A 328 5.14 -21.74 0.27
CA GLU A 328 5.57 -21.53 -1.11
C GLU A 328 4.49 -21.87 -2.13
N GLU A 329 3.81 -23.02 -1.95
CA GLU A 329 2.78 -23.48 -2.88
C GLU A 329 1.57 -22.52 -2.89
N THR A 330 1.21 -22.00 -1.73
CA THR A 330 0.15 -20.97 -1.63
C THR A 330 0.58 -19.69 -2.34
N ALA A 331 1.83 -19.26 -2.19
CA ALA A 331 2.36 -18.08 -2.86
C ALA A 331 2.37 -18.27 -4.40
N LYS A 332 2.88 -19.40 -4.89
CA LYS A 332 2.85 -19.72 -6.33
C LYS A 332 1.43 -19.76 -6.88
N LYS A 333 0.52 -20.41 -6.16
CA LYS A 333 -0.89 -20.53 -6.57
C LYS A 333 -1.59 -19.18 -6.63
N SER A 334 -1.36 -18.29 -5.67
CA SER A 334 -1.99 -16.96 -5.64
C SER A 334 -1.55 -16.08 -6.82
N MET A 335 -0.32 -16.23 -7.28
CA MET A 335 0.23 -15.51 -8.43
C MET A 335 0.05 -16.25 -9.76
N GLY A 336 -0.42 -17.51 -9.74
CA GLY A 336 -0.60 -18.33 -10.95
C GLY A 336 0.71 -18.74 -11.62
N VAL A 337 1.81 -18.86 -10.85
CA VAL A 337 3.13 -19.23 -11.36
C VAL A 337 3.53 -20.64 -10.93
N GLN A 338 4.44 -21.25 -11.69
CA GLN A 338 5.00 -22.58 -11.38
C GLN A 338 6.47 -22.48 -10.92
N HIS A 339 7.20 -21.49 -11.39
CA HIS A 339 8.62 -21.31 -11.17
C HIS A 339 8.95 -19.90 -10.65
N TRP A 340 9.96 -19.79 -9.82
CA TRP A 340 10.61 -18.51 -9.50
C TRP A 340 11.65 -18.20 -10.59
N VAL A 341 12.06 -16.93 -10.65
CA VAL A 341 13.14 -16.51 -11.56
C VAL A 341 14.37 -17.40 -11.36
N HIS A 342 14.98 -17.85 -12.46
CA HIS A 342 16.15 -18.75 -12.47
C HIS A 342 16.00 -20.06 -11.66
N ASP A 343 14.78 -20.51 -11.42
CA ASP A 343 14.48 -21.70 -10.61
C ASP A 343 15.13 -21.71 -9.22
N VAL A 344 15.30 -20.53 -8.62
CA VAL A 344 15.89 -20.40 -7.28
C VAL A 344 15.00 -21.04 -6.20
N SER A 345 15.58 -21.36 -5.05
CA SER A 345 14.83 -21.84 -3.88
C SER A 345 13.86 -20.77 -3.36
N TRP A 346 12.83 -21.19 -2.62
CA TRP A 346 11.88 -20.29 -1.99
C TRP A 346 12.54 -19.23 -1.10
N GLU A 347 13.49 -19.64 -0.26
CA GLU A 347 14.26 -18.72 0.58
C GLU A 347 14.99 -17.67 -0.27
N LYS A 348 15.63 -18.11 -1.38
CA LYS A 348 16.31 -17.18 -2.29
C LYS A 348 15.34 -16.27 -3.04
N ALA A 349 14.16 -16.75 -3.39
CA ALA A 349 13.11 -15.92 -4.00
C ALA A 349 12.66 -14.80 -3.04
N LEU A 350 12.46 -15.10 -1.75
CA LEU A 350 12.16 -14.09 -0.73
C LEU A 350 13.34 -13.11 -0.53
N GLU A 351 14.57 -13.60 -0.56
CA GLU A 351 15.76 -12.74 -0.47
C GLU A 351 15.81 -11.75 -1.65
N ILE A 352 15.65 -12.24 -2.88
CA ILE A 352 15.63 -11.42 -4.09
C ILE A 352 14.49 -10.39 -4.03
N LEU A 353 13.30 -10.83 -3.62
CA LEU A 353 12.11 -9.97 -3.52
C LEU A 353 12.39 -8.72 -2.70
N VAL A 354 13.11 -8.83 -1.59
CA VAL A 354 13.35 -7.71 -0.68
C VAL A 354 14.66 -6.97 -0.94
N SER A 355 15.62 -7.56 -1.65
CA SER A 355 16.99 -7.01 -1.77
C SER A 355 17.39 -6.54 -3.16
N GLN A 356 16.66 -6.95 -4.21
CA GLN A 356 17.04 -6.62 -5.58
C GLN A 356 16.22 -5.45 -6.14
N PRO A 357 16.86 -4.44 -6.76
CA PRO A 357 16.16 -3.48 -7.58
C PRO A 357 15.69 -4.14 -8.88
N THR A 358 14.64 -3.61 -9.50
CA THR A 358 14.08 -4.15 -10.74
C THR A 358 13.80 -3.07 -11.76
N VAL A 359 13.70 -3.46 -13.02
CA VAL A 359 13.14 -2.69 -14.12
C VAL A 359 12.00 -3.51 -14.70
N ASN A 360 10.79 -3.01 -14.62
CA ASN A 360 9.60 -3.69 -15.11
C ASN A 360 8.91 -2.87 -16.21
N ILE A 361 8.38 -3.54 -17.23
CA ILE A 361 7.55 -2.94 -18.27
C ILE A 361 6.09 -3.14 -17.87
N GLU A 362 5.39 -2.05 -17.51
CA GLU A 362 3.96 -2.07 -17.21
C GLU A 362 3.09 -2.03 -18.46
N GLY A 363 3.57 -1.35 -19.49
CA GLY A 363 2.86 -1.21 -20.75
C GLY A 363 3.79 -0.89 -21.90
N LEU A 364 3.48 -1.42 -23.08
CA LEU A 364 4.22 -1.15 -24.32
C LEU A 364 3.23 -1.02 -25.48
N VAL A 365 3.20 0.15 -26.09
CA VAL A 365 2.31 0.48 -27.20
C VAL A 365 3.08 1.11 -28.35
N GLY A 366 2.99 0.51 -29.53
CA GLY A 366 3.61 1.05 -30.74
C GLY A 366 2.84 0.63 -31.98
N GLY A 367 2.06 1.56 -32.55
CA GLY A 367 1.23 1.31 -33.72
C GLY A 367 -0.17 0.80 -33.38
N TYR A 368 -0.69 -0.12 -34.21
CA TYR A 368 -2.08 -0.58 -34.14
C TYR A 368 -2.24 -1.79 -33.24
N THR A 369 -3.21 -1.71 -32.32
CA THR A 369 -3.54 -2.77 -31.35
C THR A 369 -4.98 -3.28 -31.46
N GLY A 370 -5.74 -2.82 -32.46
CA GLY A 370 -7.12 -3.26 -32.71
C GLY A 370 -7.21 -4.59 -33.45
N PRO A 371 -8.44 -5.07 -33.78
CA PRO A 371 -8.65 -6.33 -34.48
C PRO A 371 -8.03 -6.34 -35.88
N GLY A 372 -7.42 -7.46 -36.28
CA GLY A 372 -6.78 -7.64 -37.58
C GLY A 372 -5.46 -6.89 -37.73
N GLY A 373 -4.84 -6.98 -38.93
CA GLY A 373 -3.60 -6.28 -39.25
C GLY A 373 -3.86 -4.90 -39.88
N LYS A 374 -2.97 -3.93 -39.67
CA LYS A 374 -3.07 -2.57 -40.26
C LYS A 374 -1.80 -2.13 -40.97
N THR A 375 -0.98 -3.00 -41.44
CA THR A 375 0.24 -2.72 -42.26
C THR A 375 0.84 -1.30 -42.12
N ILE A 376 1.06 -0.83 -40.88
CA ILE A 376 1.63 0.48 -40.57
C ILE A 376 3.04 0.39 -40.01
N LEU A 377 3.84 1.42 -40.29
CA LEU A 377 5.07 1.76 -39.58
C LEU A 377 4.74 2.97 -38.70
N PRO A 378 4.69 2.79 -37.35
CA PRO A 378 4.25 3.86 -36.48
C PRO A 378 5.27 4.99 -36.38
N GLY A 379 4.77 6.22 -36.30
CA GLY A 379 5.59 7.41 -36.08
C GLY A 379 5.97 7.64 -34.61
N ARG A 380 5.32 6.90 -33.68
CA ARG A 380 5.53 7.01 -32.24
C ARG A 380 5.33 5.66 -31.56
N ALA A 381 6.09 5.42 -30.50
CA ALA A 381 5.88 4.30 -29.59
C ALA A 381 6.09 4.78 -28.13
N VAL A 382 5.40 4.14 -27.19
CA VAL A 382 5.39 4.50 -25.78
C VAL A 382 5.60 3.26 -24.92
N ALA A 383 6.44 3.36 -23.90
CA ALA A 383 6.53 2.37 -22.83
C ALA A 383 6.28 3.04 -21.49
N LYS A 384 5.61 2.32 -20.60
CA LYS A 384 5.49 2.65 -19.17
C LYS A 384 6.29 1.64 -18.37
N LEU A 385 7.04 2.14 -17.41
CA LEU A 385 7.95 1.32 -16.59
C LEU A 385 7.77 1.66 -15.12
N ASP A 386 7.92 0.66 -14.25
CA ASP A 386 8.27 0.88 -12.87
C ASP A 386 9.66 0.31 -12.55
N LEU A 387 10.45 1.06 -11.82
CA LEU A 387 11.76 0.64 -11.32
C LEU A 387 11.69 0.58 -9.80
N ARG A 388 11.85 -0.63 -9.23
CA ARG A 388 11.90 -0.76 -7.78
C ARG A 388 13.28 -0.45 -7.25
N LEU A 389 13.32 0.36 -6.19
CA LEU A 389 14.54 0.81 -5.53
C LEU A 389 14.71 0.10 -4.19
N VAL A 390 15.96 -0.13 -3.78
CA VAL A 390 16.30 -0.70 -2.48
C VAL A 390 17.10 0.31 -1.65
N PRO A 391 17.31 0.11 -0.35
CA PRO A 391 18.07 1.06 0.48
C PRO A 391 19.39 1.51 -0.14
N ASP A 392 19.76 2.75 0.15
CA ASP A 392 20.90 3.48 -0.41
C ASP A 392 20.73 3.93 -1.89
N MET A 393 19.59 3.64 -2.53
CA MET A 393 19.17 4.25 -3.79
C MET A 393 18.18 5.40 -3.53
N THR A 394 18.14 6.37 -4.43
CA THR A 394 17.12 7.42 -4.42
C THR A 394 16.42 7.53 -5.78
N ALA A 395 15.17 7.95 -5.79
CA ALA A 395 14.40 8.19 -7.01
C ALA A 395 15.11 9.17 -7.95
N LYS A 396 15.63 10.26 -7.39
CA LYS A 396 16.36 11.28 -8.15
C LYS A 396 17.60 10.71 -8.83
N GLU A 397 18.50 10.06 -8.09
CA GLU A 397 19.75 9.52 -8.64
C GLU A 397 19.46 8.40 -9.66
N SER A 398 18.45 7.58 -9.38
CA SER A 398 18.02 6.49 -10.27
C SER A 398 17.54 7.02 -11.63
N LEU A 399 16.74 8.09 -11.63
CA LEU A 399 16.32 8.77 -12.86
C LEU A 399 17.49 9.39 -13.63
N GLU A 400 18.43 10.03 -12.92
CA GLU A 400 19.63 10.62 -13.53
C GLU A 400 20.47 9.53 -14.22
N ARG A 401 20.72 8.39 -13.56
CA ARG A 401 21.44 7.24 -14.12
C ARG A 401 20.72 6.61 -15.30
N PHE A 402 19.40 6.49 -15.21
CA PHE A 402 18.55 5.99 -16.28
C PHE A 402 18.71 6.83 -17.56
N LYS A 403 18.57 8.16 -17.44
CA LYS A 403 18.74 9.09 -18.58
C LYS A 403 20.17 9.09 -19.14
N ALA A 404 21.17 9.05 -18.26
CA ALA A 404 22.58 8.98 -18.67
C ALA A 404 22.89 7.67 -19.42
N HIS A 405 22.33 6.54 -18.99
CA HIS A 405 22.47 5.24 -19.66
C HIS A 405 21.87 5.30 -21.08
N LEU A 406 20.64 5.80 -21.23
CA LEU A 406 20.00 5.94 -22.54
C LEU A 406 20.85 6.84 -23.47
N ALA A 407 21.31 7.97 -22.98
CA ALA A 407 22.16 8.88 -23.76
C ALA A 407 23.46 8.19 -24.21
N LYS A 408 24.14 7.47 -23.33
CA LYS A 408 25.36 6.71 -23.61
C LYS A 408 25.15 5.60 -24.64
N LYS A 409 23.95 4.98 -24.63
CA LYS A 409 23.59 3.91 -25.58
C LYS A 409 23.05 4.42 -26.91
N GLY A 410 22.95 5.75 -27.10
CA GLY A 410 22.47 6.35 -28.33
C GLY A 410 20.97 6.59 -28.40
N PHE A 411 20.28 6.51 -27.25
CA PHE A 411 18.82 6.69 -27.08
C PHE A 411 18.46 8.00 -26.35
N GLY A 412 19.34 9.00 -26.39
CA GLY A 412 19.15 10.27 -25.69
C GLY A 412 18.03 11.16 -26.25
N ASP A 413 17.50 10.84 -27.43
CA ASP A 413 16.33 11.46 -28.06
C ASP A 413 15.00 10.97 -27.47
N ILE A 414 15.00 9.80 -26.84
CA ILE A 414 13.81 9.24 -26.21
C ILE A 414 13.41 10.13 -25.02
N GLU A 415 12.20 10.63 -25.06
CA GLU A 415 11.63 11.40 -23.95
C GLU A 415 11.37 10.50 -22.76
N VAL A 416 11.83 10.92 -21.58
CA VAL A 416 11.63 10.20 -20.32
C VAL A 416 10.95 11.14 -19.34
N ASN A 417 9.70 10.84 -19.02
CA ASN A 417 8.86 11.56 -18.08
C ASN A 417 8.68 10.72 -16.81
N MET A 418 9.03 11.27 -15.65
CA MET A 418 8.75 10.64 -14.37
C MET A 418 7.33 11.03 -13.93
N THR A 419 6.48 10.04 -13.69
CA THR A 419 5.08 10.22 -13.30
C THR A 419 4.85 10.03 -11.80
N GLY A 420 5.76 9.34 -11.11
CA GLY A 420 5.71 9.13 -9.67
C GLY A 420 7.06 8.65 -9.14
N GLY A 421 7.28 8.78 -7.82
CA GLY A 421 8.50 8.23 -7.24
C GLY A 421 8.62 8.41 -5.73
N TYR A 422 9.05 7.30 -5.10
CA TYR A 422 9.34 7.21 -3.68
C TYR A 422 10.74 6.66 -3.45
N ASP A 423 11.48 7.26 -2.53
CA ASP A 423 12.69 6.63 -2.03
C ASP A 423 12.35 5.41 -1.15
N PRO A 424 13.24 4.43 -1.00
CA PRO A 424 13.06 3.34 -0.05
C PRO A 424 12.95 3.85 1.39
N THR A 425 12.20 3.11 2.22
CA THR A 425 12.08 3.40 3.65
C THR A 425 12.81 2.35 4.49
N SER A 426 13.23 2.75 5.69
CA SER A 426 13.79 1.84 6.69
C SER A 426 13.51 2.36 8.08
N THR A 427 13.08 1.46 8.96
CA THR A 427 12.80 1.74 10.37
C THR A 427 13.65 0.81 11.24
N PRO A 428 14.34 1.31 12.28
CA PRO A 428 15.07 0.46 13.19
C PRO A 428 14.15 -0.55 13.90
N VAL A 429 14.61 -1.78 14.07
CA VAL A 429 13.85 -2.85 14.74
C VAL A 429 13.54 -2.55 16.21
N ASP A 430 14.35 -1.71 16.84
CA ASP A 430 14.21 -1.28 18.22
C ASP A 430 13.44 0.05 18.39
N ALA A 431 12.85 0.57 17.32
CA ALA A 431 12.05 1.79 17.39
C ALA A 431 10.85 1.62 18.34
N LYS A 432 10.49 2.68 19.05
CA LYS A 432 9.38 2.65 20.03
C LYS A 432 8.05 2.20 19.42
N ILE A 433 7.78 2.62 18.17
CA ILE A 433 6.57 2.19 17.42
C ILE A 433 6.58 0.69 17.18
N VAL A 434 7.73 0.09 16.85
CA VAL A 434 7.88 -1.36 16.62
C VAL A 434 7.73 -2.14 17.93
N ARG A 435 8.33 -1.69 19.02
CA ARG A 435 8.19 -2.35 20.33
C ARG A 435 6.74 -2.35 20.84
N ALA A 436 6.02 -1.26 20.63
CA ALA A 436 4.59 -1.18 20.96
C ALA A 436 3.77 -2.17 20.13
N GLU A 437 4.03 -2.24 18.82
CA GLU A 437 3.42 -3.18 17.89
C GLU A 437 3.64 -4.64 18.33
N GLU A 438 4.90 -5.04 18.57
CA GLU A 438 5.25 -6.38 19.06
C GLU A 438 4.55 -6.74 20.37
N THR A 439 4.40 -5.77 21.28
CA THR A 439 3.73 -5.99 22.57
C THR A 439 2.24 -6.30 22.36
N VAL A 440 1.58 -5.60 21.43
CA VAL A 440 0.19 -5.89 21.07
C VAL A 440 0.08 -7.28 20.43
N TYR A 441 0.92 -7.63 19.46
CA TYR A 441 0.90 -8.95 18.84
C TYR A 441 1.08 -10.07 19.88
N LYS A 442 2.06 -9.96 20.78
CA LYS A 442 2.26 -10.93 21.88
C LYS A 442 1.04 -11.09 22.77
N ARG A 443 0.32 -9.98 23.08
CA ARG A 443 -0.91 -10.00 23.88
C ARG A 443 -2.03 -10.75 23.18
N HIS A 444 -2.13 -10.64 21.87
CA HIS A 444 -3.08 -11.38 21.04
C HIS A 444 -2.63 -12.81 20.69
N GLY A 445 -1.48 -13.27 21.21
CA GLY A 445 -0.92 -14.59 20.89
C GLY A 445 -0.43 -14.69 19.44
N ILE A 446 -0.20 -13.56 18.79
CA ILE A 446 0.30 -13.48 17.41
C ILE A 446 1.84 -13.46 17.48
N ASP A 447 2.44 -14.39 16.76
CA ASP A 447 3.88 -14.38 16.46
C ASP A 447 4.04 -13.97 14.98
N PRO A 448 4.34 -12.70 14.66
CA PRO A 448 4.36 -12.23 13.28
C PRO A 448 5.50 -12.85 12.48
N VAL A 449 5.28 -13.04 11.19
CA VAL A 449 6.38 -13.24 10.25
C VAL A 449 7.02 -11.88 10.00
N VAL A 450 8.32 -11.79 10.27
CA VAL A 450 9.05 -10.54 10.11
C VAL A 450 9.85 -10.56 8.82
N MET A 451 9.64 -9.56 7.97
CA MET A 451 10.38 -9.37 6.73
C MET A 451 11.19 -8.05 6.81
N PRO A 452 12.41 -8.02 6.24
CA PRO A 452 13.23 -6.80 6.27
C PRO A 452 12.53 -5.57 5.66
N ARG A 453 11.73 -5.77 4.61
CA ARG A 453 10.95 -4.72 3.95
C ARG A 453 9.80 -5.26 3.10
N LEU A 454 8.79 -4.43 2.92
CA LEU A 454 7.73 -4.65 1.96
C LEU A 454 8.30 -4.50 0.53
N ALA A 455 7.86 -5.37 -0.39
CA ALA A 455 8.23 -5.27 -1.81
C ALA A 455 7.50 -4.11 -2.53
N GLY A 456 6.34 -3.71 -2.01
CA GLY A 456 5.63 -2.50 -2.42
C GLY A 456 6.30 -1.22 -1.90
N SER A 457 5.71 -0.08 -2.24
CA SER A 457 6.20 1.24 -1.86
C SER A 457 5.07 2.08 -1.26
N TRP A 458 5.42 3.05 -0.46
CA TRP A 458 4.51 4.04 0.11
C TRP A 458 5.28 5.33 0.37
N PRO A 459 4.64 6.50 0.54
CA PRO A 459 5.34 7.78 0.68
C PRO A 459 6.05 7.98 2.02
N GLY A 460 6.25 6.92 2.81
CA GLY A 460 6.94 6.96 4.11
C GLY A 460 8.36 7.53 4.08
N TYR A 461 8.97 7.63 2.90
CA TYR A 461 10.30 8.22 2.73
C TYR A 461 10.34 9.70 3.18
N VAL A 462 9.23 10.43 3.13
CA VAL A 462 9.16 11.81 3.61
C VAL A 462 9.39 11.92 5.13
N PHE A 463 9.18 10.81 5.85
CA PHE A 463 9.39 10.70 7.30
C PHE A 463 10.74 10.05 7.62
N THR A 464 11.08 8.95 6.94
CA THR A 464 12.31 8.19 7.23
C THR A 464 13.57 8.83 6.63
N GLY A 465 13.42 9.68 5.62
CA GLY A 465 14.47 10.46 4.99
C GLY A 465 14.70 11.82 5.63
N GLU A 466 15.58 12.61 5.02
CA GLU A 466 15.82 14.02 5.41
C GLU A 466 14.55 14.88 5.20
N PRO A 467 14.29 15.83 6.07
CA PRO A 467 15.08 16.26 7.25
C PRO A 467 14.62 15.62 8.56
N LEU A 468 13.69 14.65 8.54
CA LEU A 468 13.09 14.08 9.75
C LEU A 468 13.88 12.89 10.30
N LYS A 469 14.29 11.96 9.45
CA LYS A 469 14.97 10.69 9.84
C LYS A 469 14.24 9.95 10.95
N MET A 470 12.92 9.87 10.83
CA MET A 470 12.03 9.37 11.87
C MET A 470 11.58 7.94 11.56
N PRO A 471 11.46 7.05 12.56
CA PRO A 471 10.84 5.75 12.35
C PRO A 471 9.41 5.89 11.81
N ALA A 472 9.06 5.09 10.80
CA ALA A 472 7.72 5.07 10.23
C ALA A 472 7.34 3.64 9.85
N GLY A 473 6.08 3.26 10.08
CA GLY A 473 5.59 1.91 9.83
C GLY A 473 4.06 1.83 9.78
N HIS A 474 3.56 0.60 9.74
CA HIS A 474 2.14 0.29 9.64
C HIS A 474 1.74 -0.53 10.86
N PHE A 475 0.58 -0.23 11.43
CA PHE A 475 0.05 -1.04 12.52
C PHE A 475 -1.48 -1.06 12.52
N GLY A 476 -2.05 -2.19 12.88
CA GLY A 476 -3.47 -2.43 13.14
C GLY A 476 -3.82 -3.90 12.91
N LEU A 477 -4.65 -4.48 13.76
CA LEU A 477 -5.27 -5.78 13.52
C LEU A 477 -6.50 -5.61 12.62
N GLY A 478 -7.08 -6.73 12.22
CA GLY A 478 -8.17 -6.77 11.26
C GLY A 478 -7.72 -7.26 9.90
N HIS A 479 -8.69 -7.55 9.05
CA HIS A 479 -8.47 -8.08 7.72
C HIS A 479 -9.27 -7.34 6.66
N GLY A 480 -8.67 -7.14 5.52
CA GLY A 480 -9.32 -6.71 4.29
C GLY A 480 -8.50 -7.17 3.10
N SER A 481 -9.09 -7.15 1.93
CA SER A 481 -8.42 -7.60 0.70
C SER A 481 -9.01 -6.93 -0.53
N GLY A 482 -8.36 -7.13 -1.67
CA GLY A 482 -8.80 -6.58 -2.94
C GLY A 482 -8.39 -5.13 -3.16
N ALA A 483 -7.40 -4.61 -2.42
CA ALA A 483 -6.79 -3.32 -2.74
C ALA A 483 -6.45 -3.23 -4.23
N HIS A 484 -6.86 -2.14 -4.90
CA HIS A 484 -6.74 -1.90 -6.35
C HIS A 484 -7.51 -2.87 -7.27
N ALA A 485 -8.15 -3.92 -6.74
CA ALA A 485 -8.95 -4.88 -7.50
C ALA A 485 -10.47 -4.65 -7.31
N PRO A 486 -11.32 -5.21 -8.16
CA PRO A 486 -12.76 -5.27 -7.90
C PRO A 486 -13.10 -6.04 -6.62
N ASP A 487 -14.26 -5.72 -6.05
CA ASP A 487 -14.76 -6.36 -4.83
C ASP A 487 -13.85 -6.19 -3.59
N GLU A 488 -13.13 -5.09 -3.53
CA GLU A 488 -12.37 -4.68 -2.35
C GLU A 488 -13.27 -4.65 -1.10
N TYR A 489 -12.78 -5.20 0.02
CA TYR A 489 -13.56 -5.29 1.25
C TYR A 489 -12.72 -5.11 2.50
N TYR A 490 -13.42 -4.75 3.59
CA TYR A 490 -12.89 -4.75 4.96
C TYR A 490 -13.80 -5.56 5.88
N VAL A 491 -13.22 -6.40 6.77
CA VAL A 491 -13.97 -7.30 7.66
C VAL A 491 -14.60 -6.53 8.82
N ILE A 492 -15.93 -6.60 8.91
CA ILE A 492 -16.71 -6.06 10.03
C ILE A 492 -16.85 -7.10 11.14
N GLU A 493 -17.19 -8.35 10.77
CA GLU A 493 -17.31 -9.47 11.70
C GLU A 493 -16.61 -10.69 11.08
N SER A 494 -15.73 -11.33 11.84
CA SER A 494 -15.05 -12.56 11.42
C SER A 494 -15.66 -13.78 12.10
N LYS A 495 -15.80 -14.88 11.34
CA LYS A 495 -16.12 -16.20 11.89
C LYS A 495 -14.89 -16.91 12.47
N ASN A 496 -13.69 -16.49 12.06
CA ASN A 496 -12.46 -16.96 12.68
C ASN A 496 -12.13 -16.07 13.89
N PRO A 497 -12.13 -16.61 15.11
CA PRO A 497 -11.85 -15.83 16.33
C PRO A 497 -10.42 -15.26 16.38
N ALA A 498 -9.50 -15.80 15.59
CA ALA A 498 -8.13 -15.27 15.49
C ALA A 498 -8.06 -13.97 14.67
N VAL A 499 -9.04 -13.70 13.79
CA VAL A 499 -9.11 -12.51 12.96
C VAL A 499 -10.00 -11.45 13.60
N GLN A 500 -9.48 -10.27 13.83
CA GLN A 500 -10.23 -9.19 14.44
C GLN A 500 -11.22 -8.59 13.43
N GLY A 501 -12.49 -8.43 13.87
CA GLY A 501 -13.46 -7.58 13.18
C GLY A 501 -13.23 -6.11 13.55
N ILE A 502 -14.15 -5.23 13.13
CA ILE A 502 -14.01 -3.77 13.29
C ILE A 502 -13.77 -3.35 14.75
N ASP A 503 -14.43 -3.99 15.72
CA ASP A 503 -14.28 -3.67 17.14
C ASP A 503 -12.92 -4.10 17.69
N GLY A 504 -12.46 -5.30 17.34
CA GLY A 504 -11.14 -5.80 17.75
C GLY A 504 -10.02 -5.03 17.10
N ALA A 505 -10.19 -4.62 15.83
CA ALA A 505 -9.25 -3.76 15.13
C ALA A 505 -9.16 -2.38 15.81
N ALA A 506 -10.28 -1.76 16.14
CA ALA A 506 -10.30 -0.50 16.90
C ALA A 506 -9.63 -0.66 18.28
N TYR A 507 -9.91 -1.77 18.96
CA TYR A 507 -9.30 -2.03 20.26
C TYR A 507 -7.78 -2.25 20.18
N SER A 508 -7.26 -2.86 19.11
CA SER A 508 -5.81 -3.00 18.89
C SER A 508 -5.10 -1.65 18.83
N HIS A 509 -5.75 -0.63 18.26
CA HIS A 509 -5.21 0.74 18.26
C HIS A 509 -5.23 1.36 19.66
N VAL A 510 -6.25 1.07 20.50
CA VAL A 510 -6.22 1.48 21.92
C VAL A 510 -5.00 0.89 22.61
N GLU A 511 -4.80 -0.43 22.49
CA GLU A 511 -3.65 -1.11 23.07
C GLU A 511 -2.33 -0.48 22.61
N TYR A 512 -2.19 -0.27 21.31
CA TYR A 512 -0.98 0.31 20.70
C TYR A 512 -0.64 1.71 21.25
N LEU A 513 -1.65 2.59 21.39
CA LEU A 513 -1.45 3.93 21.93
C LEU A 513 -0.95 3.91 23.38
N TYR A 514 -1.52 3.04 24.22
CA TYR A 514 -1.09 2.91 25.61
C TYR A 514 0.28 2.24 25.75
N GLU A 515 0.60 1.22 24.95
CA GLU A 515 1.93 0.59 24.93
C GLU A 515 3.00 1.57 24.42
N LEU A 516 2.68 2.39 23.42
CA LEU A 516 3.59 3.44 22.95
C LEU A 516 3.85 4.48 24.04
N ALA A 517 2.83 4.85 24.80
CA ALA A 517 3.00 5.76 25.95
C ALA A 517 3.91 5.18 27.03
N ALA A 518 3.80 3.88 27.31
CA ALA A 518 4.58 3.18 28.32
C ALA A 518 6.01 2.81 27.86
N SER A 519 6.28 2.76 26.53
CA SER A 519 7.61 2.39 26.02
C SER A 519 8.71 3.31 26.56
N ALA A 520 9.82 2.76 27.02
CA ALA A 520 10.93 3.51 27.60
C ALA A 520 11.65 4.41 26.55
#